data_25f7bcbe1526d4fa59d6f80a5a211315
#
_entry.id   25f7bcbe1526d4fa59d6f80a5a211315
#
_cell.length_a   1.000
_cell.length_b   1.000
_cell.length_c   1.000
_cell.angle_alpha   90.00
_cell.angle_beta   90.00
_cell.angle_gamma   90.00
#
_symmetry.space_group_name_H-M   'P 1'
#
loop_
_entity.id
_entity.type
_entity.pdbx_description
1 polymer ?
#
loop_
_entity_poly.entity_id
_entity_poly.type
_entity_poly.pdbx_seq_one_letter_code
_entity_poly.pdbx_strand_id
1 'polypeptide(L)'
;MLTRGDASSMVIDSLCNQTRGQNTTVACFYFDFAAQNEQSPASMLGSLLKQLVFGLEEIPEEISEAYKDRKDAIGGQGPQISNILKMLETISARKRAFICIDAVDECATEYQVKVLDSLGQLLEQSPGARIFVTGRPHILPEIRRRLAGRVTSLSISPNRDDIITYIHSRLVADTTPDAMDSTLEADIVKKIPSDISEM
;
A
#
# COMPACT_ATOMS: atom_id res chain seq x y z
N MET A 1 9.47 4.28 17.34
CA MET A 1 9.81 3.74 16.00
C MET A 1 8.51 3.49 15.27
N LEU A 2 8.36 4.08 14.10
CA LEU A 2 7.20 3.83 13.26
C LEU A 2 7.32 2.41 12.69
N THR A 3 6.29 1.61 12.82
CA THR A 3 6.19 0.35 12.07
C THR A 3 6.08 0.67 10.59
N ARG A 4 6.23 -0.32 9.68
CA ARG A 4 6.00 -0.09 8.25
C ARG A 4 4.63 0.50 7.97
N GLY A 5 3.59 -0.02 8.62
CA GLY A 5 2.22 0.51 8.52
C GLY A 5 2.11 1.95 9.01
N ASP A 6 2.87 2.34 10.04
CA ASP A 6 2.87 3.71 10.54
C ASP A 6 3.45 4.69 9.52
N ALA A 7 4.56 4.33 8.83
CA ALA A 7 5.16 5.19 7.82
C ALA A 7 4.23 5.40 6.61
N SER A 8 3.59 4.34 6.13
CA SER A 8 2.61 4.42 5.05
C SER A 8 1.38 5.22 5.45
N SER A 9 0.88 5.02 6.67
CA SER A 9 -0.23 5.79 7.23
C SER A 9 0.10 7.28 7.31
N MET A 10 1.32 7.65 7.74
CA MET A 10 1.76 9.05 7.76
C MET A 10 1.81 9.68 6.37
N VAL A 11 2.28 8.94 5.36
CA VAL A 11 2.29 9.42 3.97
C VAL A 11 0.86 9.62 3.49
N ILE A 12 -0.04 8.67 3.74
CA ILE A 12 -1.44 8.76 3.36
C ILE A 12 -2.13 9.93 4.06
N ASP A 13 -1.96 10.09 5.35
CA ASP A 13 -2.52 11.21 6.12
C ASP A 13 -1.99 12.57 5.61
N SER A 14 -0.69 12.65 5.33
CA SER A 14 -0.08 13.84 4.73
C SER A 14 -0.67 14.16 3.37
N LEU A 15 -0.82 13.17 2.49
CA LEU A 15 -1.46 13.32 1.18
C LEU A 15 -2.91 13.77 1.32
N CYS A 16 -3.69 13.13 2.20
CA CYS A 16 -5.09 13.51 2.45
C CYS A 16 -5.22 14.95 2.94
N ASN A 17 -4.32 15.39 3.84
CA ASN A 17 -4.31 16.76 4.34
C ASN A 17 -3.89 17.78 3.28
N GLN A 18 -2.85 17.48 2.50
CA GLN A 18 -2.35 18.36 1.44
C GLN A 18 -3.31 18.49 0.27
N THR A 19 -4.10 17.45 -0.01
CA THR A 19 -5.01 17.43 -1.17
C THR A 19 -6.43 17.91 -0.82
N ARG A 20 -6.70 18.20 0.46
CA ARG A 20 -8.01 18.70 0.90
C ARG A 20 -8.40 20.00 0.17
N GLY A 21 -9.55 19.98 -0.47
CA GLY A 21 -10.03 21.12 -1.27
C GLY A 21 -9.38 21.25 -2.66
N GLN A 22 -8.53 20.31 -3.06
CA GLN A 22 -7.97 20.24 -4.40
C GLN A 22 -8.74 19.22 -5.27
N ASN A 23 -8.62 19.34 -6.58
CA ASN A 23 -9.15 18.33 -7.52
C ASN A 23 -8.28 17.07 -7.53
N THR A 24 -8.18 16.41 -6.36
CA THR A 24 -7.31 15.28 -6.10
C THR A 24 -8.00 14.29 -5.18
N THR A 25 -7.76 13.01 -5.39
CA THR A 25 -8.28 11.92 -4.53
C THR A 25 -7.15 10.98 -4.13
N VAL A 26 -7.29 10.37 -2.95
CA VAL A 26 -6.32 9.42 -2.38
C VAL A 26 -7.03 8.10 -2.15
N ALA A 27 -6.41 7.01 -2.55
CA ALA A 27 -6.85 5.65 -2.23
C ALA A 27 -5.67 4.82 -1.73
N CYS A 28 -5.94 3.89 -0.82
CA CYS A 28 -4.90 3.04 -0.25
C CYS A 28 -5.34 1.57 -0.16
N PHE A 29 -4.34 0.69 -0.21
CA PHE A 29 -4.51 -0.73 0.03
C PHE A 29 -3.31 -1.26 0.81
N TYR A 30 -3.57 -2.06 1.83
CA TYR A 30 -2.58 -2.67 2.70
C TYR A 30 -2.61 -4.18 2.46
N PHE A 31 -1.50 -4.74 1.98
CA PHE A 31 -1.35 -6.19 1.95
C PHE A 31 -1.05 -6.70 3.35
N ASP A 32 -1.64 -7.84 3.68
CA ASP A 32 -1.45 -8.55 4.95
C ASP A 32 -1.15 -10.01 4.65
N PHE A 33 -0.02 -10.49 5.09
CA PHE A 33 0.40 -11.88 4.92
C PHE A 33 -0.63 -12.88 5.46
N ALA A 34 -1.32 -12.56 6.55
CA ALA A 34 -2.35 -13.42 7.12
C ALA A 34 -3.61 -13.52 6.26
N ALA A 35 -3.89 -12.50 5.42
CA ALA A 35 -5.07 -12.39 4.58
C ALA A 35 -4.79 -12.63 3.09
N GLN A 36 -3.64 -13.19 2.71
CA GLN A 36 -3.19 -13.33 1.30
C GLN A 36 -4.23 -13.97 0.38
N ASN A 37 -4.95 -14.98 0.86
CA ASN A 37 -5.93 -15.72 0.05
C ASN A 37 -7.17 -14.88 -0.33
N GLU A 38 -7.45 -13.83 0.42
CA GLU A 38 -8.60 -12.92 0.21
C GLU A 38 -8.21 -11.67 -0.59
N GLN A 39 -6.92 -11.39 -0.67
CA GLN A 39 -6.36 -10.18 -1.29
C GLN A 39 -5.96 -10.41 -2.75
N SER A 40 -6.92 -10.83 -3.57
CA SER A 40 -6.71 -11.00 -5.01
C SER A 40 -6.50 -9.65 -5.72
N PRO A 41 -5.92 -9.63 -6.94
CA PRO A 41 -5.77 -8.42 -7.74
C PRO A 41 -7.10 -7.70 -8.00
N ALA A 42 -8.19 -8.45 -8.21
CA ALA A 42 -9.52 -7.89 -8.39
C ALA A 42 -10.06 -7.25 -7.11
N SER A 43 -9.82 -7.88 -5.94
CA SER A 43 -10.19 -7.36 -4.62
C SER A 43 -9.46 -6.05 -4.33
N MET A 44 -8.14 -6.02 -4.56
CA MET A 44 -7.31 -4.81 -4.38
C MET A 44 -7.81 -3.66 -5.28
N LEU A 45 -7.89 -3.89 -6.59
CA LEU A 45 -8.33 -2.86 -7.54
C LEU A 45 -9.76 -2.39 -7.28
N GLY A 46 -10.65 -3.31 -6.90
CA GLY A 46 -12.03 -2.98 -6.51
C GLY A 46 -12.11 -2.11 -5.26
N SER A 47 -11.24 -2.37 -4.27
CA SER A 47 -11.11 -1.54 -3.07
C SER A 47 -10.63 -0.12 -3.41
N LEU A 48 -9.60 0.00 -4.27
CA LEU A 48 -9.10 1.29 -4.74
C LEU A 48 -10.18 2.05 -5.51
N LEU A 49 -10.88 1.37 -6.44
CA LEU A 49 -11.98 1.98 -7.20
C LEU A 49 -13.07 2.53 -6.29
N LYS A 50 -13.49 1.74 -5.28
CA LYS A 50 -14.50 2.18 -4.29
C LYS A 50 -14.09 3.47 -3.58
N GLN A 51 -12.82 3.56 -3.15
CA GLN A 51 -12.31 4.73 -2.45
C GLN A 51 -12.25 5.95 -3.38
N LEU A 52 -11.79 5.77 -4.63
CA LEU A 52 -11.71 6.85 -5.60
C LEU A 52 -13.10 7.36 -5.99
N VAL A 53 -14.08 6.48 -6.18
CA VAL A 53 -15.48 6.86 -6.46
C VAL A 53 -16.08 7.63 -5.28
N PHE A 54 -15.81 7.21 -4.05
CA PHE A 54 -16.29 7.90 -2.85
C PHE A 54 -15.77 9.33 -2.74
N GLY A 55 -14.59 9.62 -3.29
CA GLY A 55 -13.99 10.94 -3.35
C GLY A 55 -14.49 11.84 -4.49
N LEU A 56 -15.46 11.38 -5.29
CA LEU A 56 -16.06 12.18 -6.37
C LEU A 56 -17.31 12.90 -5.87
N GLU A 57 -17.51 14.13 -6.35
CA GLU A 57 -18.78 14.88 -6.13
C GLU A 57 -19.92 14.27 -6.93
N GLU A 58 -19.64 13.84 -8.16
CA GLU A 58 -20.59 13.17 -9.05
C GLU A 58 -19.96 11.90 -9.62
N ILE A 59 -20.69 10.80 -9.58
CA ILE A 59 -20.27 9.54 -10.15
C ILE A 59 -20.47 9.57 -11.65
N PRO A 60 -19.42 9.34 -12.47
CA PRO A 60 -19.55 9.26 -13.92
C PRO A 60 -20.60 8.24 -14.34
N GLU A 61 -21.37 8.58 -15.37
CA GLU A 61 -22.49 7.74 -15.87
C GLU A 61 -21.99 6.35 -16.27
N GLU A 62 -20.84 6.25 -16.91
CA GLU A 62 -20.20 5.01 -17.33
C GLU A 62 -19.91 4.06 -16.14
N ILE A 63 -19.59 4.61 -14.96
CA ILE A 63 -19.36 3.83 -13.74
C ILE A 63 -20.69 3.39 -13.14
N SER A 64 -21.71 4.27 -13.16
CA SER A 64 -23.04 3.98 -12.66
C SER A 64 -23.73 2.90 -13.50
N GLU A 65 -23.59 2.95 -14.82
CA GLU A 65 -24.12 1.94 -15.75
C GLU A 65 -23.42 0.61 -15.55
N ALA A 66 -22.09 0.58 -15.53
CA ALA A 66 -21.33 -0.63 -15.27
C ALA A 66 -21.66 -1.29 -13.93
N TYR A 67 -22.09 -0.54 -12.93
CA TYR A 67 -22.58 -1.05 -11.65
C TYR A 67 -24.00 -1.62 -11.78
N LYS A 68 -24.92 -0.96 -12.50
CA LYS A 68 -26.29 -1.42 -12.72
C LYS A 68 -26.31 -2.73 -13.49
N ASP A 69 -25.62 -2.80 -14.63
CA ASP A 69 -25.52 -3.98 -15.49
C ASP A 69 -25.07 -5.23 -14.73
N ARG A 70 -24.28 -5.04 -13.69
CA ARG A 70 -23.77 -6.11 -12.84
C ARG A 70 -24.75 -6.54 -11.75
N LYS A 71 -25.47 -5.58 -11.17
CA LYS A 71 -26.51 -5.87 -10.17
C LYS A 71 -27.61 -6.69 -10.78
N ASP A 72 -27.91 -6.49 -12.06
CA ASP A 72 -28.97 -7.18 -12.80
C ASP A 72 -28.49 -8.53 -13.37
N ALA A 73 -27.19 -8.81 -13.41
CA ALA A 73 -26.63 -10.09 -13.83
C ALA A 73 -26.82 -11.13 -12.72
N ILE A 74 -27.82 -11.99 -12.85
CA ILE A 74 -28.10 -13.10 -11.94
C ILE A 74 -26.90 -14.07 -11.93
N GLY A 75 -26.27 -14.27 -10.78
CA GLY A 75 -25.10 -15.16 -10.63
C GLY A 75 -23.77 -14.52 -11.03
N GLY A 76 -23.70 -13.19 -11.01
CA GLY A 76 -22.57 -12.40 -11.49
C GLY A 76 -21.20 -12.81 -10.93
N GLN A 77 -20.30 -13.22 -11.83
CA GLN A 77 -18.88 -13.26 -11.53
C GLN A 77 -18.43 -11.86 -11.08
N GLY A 78 -17.52 -11.81 -10.12
CA GLY A 78 -16.94 -10.54 -9.65
C GLY A 78 -16.38 -9.68 -10.81
N PRO A 79 -16.09 -8.37 -10.60
CA PRO A 79 -15.60 -7.48 -11.66
C PRO A 79 -14.36 -8.05 -12.33
N GLN A 80 -14.38 -8.12 -13.65
CA GLN A 80 -13.16 -8.42 -14.39
C GLN A 80 -12.15 -7.28 -14.17
N ILE A 81 -10.89 -7.62 -14.00
CA ILE A 81 -9.81 -6.66 -13.76
C ILE A 81 -9.78 -5.57 -14.83
N SER A 82 -9.97 -5.94 -16.12
CA SER A 82 -10.03 -5.00 -17.24
C SER A 82 -11.10 -3.93 -17.07
N ASN A 83 -12.27 -4.30 -16.56
CA ASN A 83 -13.36 -3.34 -16.34
C ASN A 83 -13.04 -2.40 -15.16
N ILE A 84 -12.44 -2.94 -14.08
CA ILE A 84 -12.03 -2.12 -12.93
C ILE A 84 -10.96 -1.11 -13.37
N LEU A 85 -9.95 -1.56 -14.14
CA LEU A 85 -8.89 -0.67 -14.66
C LEU A 85 -9.48 0.45 -15.51
N LYS A 86 -10.38 0.13 -16.43
CA LYS A 86 -11.05 1.13 -17.27
C LYS A 86 -11.80 2.19 -16.45
N MET A 87 -12.46 1.79 -15.36
CA MET A 87 -13.11 2.74 -14.44
C MET A 87 -12.10 3.60 -13.69
N LEU A 88 -11.00 3.00 -13.22
CA LEU A 88 -9.90 3.74 -12.57
C LEU A 88 -9.28 4.76 -13.52
N GLU A 89 -9.08 4.41 -14.78
CA GLU A 89 -8.60 5.29 -15.85
C GLU A 89 -9.57 6.47 -16.08
N THR A 90 -10.88 6.19 -16.17
CA THR A 90 -11.92 7.23 -16.32
C THR A 90 -11.87 8.24 -15.18
N ILE A 91 -11.72 7.79 -13.94
CA ILE A 91 -11.61 8.68 -12.76
C ILE A 91 -10.32 9.48 -12.81
N SER A 92 -9.18 8.81 -13.07
CA SER A 92 -7.85 9.44 -13.08
C SER A 92 -7.66 10.44 -14.23
N ALA A 93 -8.45 10.31 -15.29
CA ALA A 93 -8.50 11.31 -16.38
C ALA A 93 -9.20 12.61 -15.96
N ARG A 94 -10.16 12.53 -15.04
CA ARG A 94 -10.95 13.69 -14.56
C ARG A 94 -10.34 14.35 -13.32
N LYS A 95 -9.65 13.57 -12.48
CA LYS A 95 -9.13 13.99 -11.19
C LYS A 95 -7.75 13.38 -10.94
N ARG A 96 -6.82 14.14 -10.37
CA ARG A 96 -5.53 13.57 -9.96
C ARG A 96 -5.76 12.49 -8.89
N ALA A 97 -5.18 11.31 -9.07
CA ALA A 97 -5.31 10.21 -8.14
C ALA A 97 -3.95 9.83 -7.53
N PHE A 98 -3.88 9.80 -6.19
CA PHE A 98 -2.78 9.17 -5.46
C PHE A 98 -3.25 7.79 -4.99
N ILE A 99 -2.49 6.76 -5.33
CA ILE A 99 -2.75 5.37 -4.99
C ILE A 99 -1.60 4.87 -4.15
N CYS A 100 -1.87 4.49 -2.91
CA CYS A 100 -0.89 4.02 -1.96
C CYS A 100 -1.06 2.51 -1.74
N ILE A 101 -0.05 1.72 -2.07
CA ILE A 101 -0.02 0.27 -1.88
C ILE A 101 1.04 -0.03 -0.82
N ASP A 102 0.62 -0.52 0.33
CA ASP A 102 1.53 -0.89 1.40
C ASP A 102 1.85 -2.38 1.38
N ALA A 103 3.10 -2.70 1.73
CA ALA A 103 3.60 -4.07 1.89
C ALA A 103 3.33 -4.99 0.67
N VAL A 104 3.61 -4.51 -0.55
CA VAL A 104 3.35 -5.28 -1.79
C VAL A 104 4.10 -6.63 -1.82
N ASP A 105 5.16 -6.78 -1.05
CA ASP A 105 5.89 -8.03 -0.85
C ASP A 105 5.09 -9.08 -0.04
N GLU A 106 4.07 -8.67 0.68
CA GLU A 106 3.15 -9.57 1.41
C GLU A 106 1.98 -10.07 0.53
N CYS A 107 1.87 -9.58 -0.70
CA CYS A 107 0.95 -10.12 -1.69
C CYS A 107 1.30 -11.58 -2.01
N ALA A 108 0.29 -12.44 -2.15
CA ALA A 108 0.51 -13.83 -2.57
C ALA A 108 1.32 -13.89 -3.87
N THR A 109 2.32 -14.76 -3.92
CA THR A 109 3.29 -14.84 -5.04
C THR A 109 2.59 -15.04 -6.38
N GLU A 110 1.50 -15.79 -6.42
CA GLU A 110 0.70 -16.03 -7.63
C GLU A 110 -0.01 -14.78 -8.15
N TYR A 111 -0.30 -13.80 -7.28
CA TYR A 111 -0.98 -12.57 -7.62
C TYR A 111 -0.04 -11.38 -7.86
N GLN A 112 1.17 -11.45 -7.35
CA GLN A 112 2.13 -10.34 -7.34
C GLN A 112 2.42 -9.78 -8.74
N VAL A 113 2.64 -10.68 -9.71
CA VAL A 113 2.86 -10.31 -11.11
C VAL A 113 1.66 -9.54 -11.66
N LYS A 114 0.45 -10.06 -11.44
CA LYS A 114 -0.77 -9.46 -11.96
C LYS A 114 -1.13 -8.14 -11.29
N VAL A 115 -0.82 -7.99 -10.00
CA VAL A 115 -0.93 -6.73 -9.26
C VAL A 115 -0.03 -5.67 -9.90
N LEU A 116 1.26 -5.96 -10.05
CA LEU A 116 2.22 -5.02 -10.61
C LEU A 116 1.94 -4.67 -12.07
N ASP A 117 1.53 -5.64 -12.90
CA ASP A 117 1.12 -5.39 -14.29
C ASP A 117 -0.11 -4.47 -14.36
N SER A 118 -1.09 -4.68 -13.47
CA SER A 118 -2.28 -3.82 -13.40
C SER A 118 -1.93 -2.38 -12.98
N LEU A 119 -1.00 -2.21 -12.04
CA LEU A 119 -0.51 -0.90 -11.64
C LEU A 119 0.29 -0.23 -12.76
N GLY A 120 1.08 -1.01 -13.51
CA GLY A 120 1.81 -0.54 -14.70
C GLY A 120 0.87 -0.03 -15.79
N GLN A 121 -0.16 -0.81 -16.12
CA GLN A 121 -1.19 -0.42 -17.08
C GLN A 121 -1.90 0.87 -16.66
N LEU A 122 -2.26 0.97 -15.38
CA LEU A 122 -2.90 2.18 -14.85
C LEU A 122 -2.01 3.42 -15.00
N LEU A 123 -0.70 3.30 -14.74
CA LEU A 123 0.26 4.40 -14.92
C LEU A 123 0.43 4.80 -16.40
N GLU A 124 0.34 3.83 -17.31
CA GLU A 124 0.46 4.10 -18.76
C GLU A 124 -0.75 4.84 -19.30
N GLN A 125 -1.93 4.46 -18.84
CA GLN A 125 -3.19 4.97 -19.38
C GLN A 125 -3.73 6.19 -18.59
N SER A 126 -3.18 6.47 -17.41
CA SER A 126 -3.65 7.54 -16.51
C SER A 126 -2.54 8.52 -16.15
N PRO A 127 -2.28 9.57 -16.96
CA PRO A 127 -1.25 10.56 -16.66
C PRO A 127 -1.45 11.30 -15.33
N GLY A 128 -2.70 11.37 -14.84
CA GLY A 128 -3.09 11.95 -13.55
C GLY A 128 -2.82 11.05 -12.35
N ALA A 129 -2.53 9.75 -12.55
CA ALA A 129 -2.26 8.83 -11.49
C ALA A 129 -0.82 8.95 -10.96
N ARG A 130 -0.67 8.82 -9.65
CA ARG A 130 0.61 8.68 -8.94
C ARG A 130 0.49 7.52 -7.99
N ILE A 131 1.45 6.59 -8.06
CA ILE A 131 1.43 5.37 -7.25
C ILE A 131 2.62 5.41 -6.29
N PHE A 132 2.33 5.25 -5.01
CA PHE A 132 3.29 5.05 -3.94
C PHE A 132 3.22 3.59 -3.52
N VAL A 133 4.34 2.90 -3.52
CA VAL A 133 4.43 1.47 -3.15
C VAL A 133 5.48 1.29 -2.07
N THR A 134 5.14 0.57 -1.01
CA THR A 134 6.13 0.09 -0.04
C THR A 134 6.31 -1.41 -0.16
N GLY A 135 7.48 -1.88 0.22
CA GLY A 135 7.81 -3.30 0.22
C GLY A 135 9.24 -3.54 0.71
N ARG A 136 9.59 -4.80 0.95
CA ARG A 136 10.97 -5.18 1.28
C ARG A 136 11.88 -5.06 0.06
N PRO A 137 13.21 -4.88 0.25
CA PRO A 137 14.14 -4.66 -0.87
C PRO A 137 14.10 -5.73 -1.96
N HIS A 138 13.79 -6.98 -1.63
CA HIS A 138 13.78 -8.09 -2.58
C HIS A 138 12.73 -7.97 -3.69
N ILE A 139 11.64 -7.19 -3.48
CA ILE A 139 10.60 -6.97 -4.51
C ILE A 139 10.99 -5.90 -5.53
N LEU A 140 11.99 -5.05 -5.22
CA LEU A 140 12.35 -3.90 -6.03
C LEU A 140 12.73 -4.24 -7.49
N PRO A 141 13.45 -5.34 -7.79
CA PRO A 141 13.74 -5.72 -9.17
C PRO A 141 12.47 -5.97 -9.99
N GLU A 142 11.46 -6.63 -9.39
CA GLU A 142 10.20 -6.92 -10.05
C GLU A 142 9.38 -5.63 -10.28
N ILE A 143 9.33 -4.73 -9.29
CA ILE A 143 8.70 -3.42 -9.43
C ILE A 143 9.33 -2.63 -10.57
N ARG A 144 10.67 -2.57 -10.64
CA ARG A 144 11.39 -1.86 -11.72
C ARG A 144 11.12 -2.47 -13.08
N ARG A 145 11.02 -3.78 -13.18
CA ARG A 145 10.75 -4.48 -14.41
C ARG A 145 9.35 -4.19 -14.95
N ARG A 146 8.34 -4.18 -14.05
CA ARG A 146 6.93 -4.08 -14.41
C ARG A 146 6.43 -2.64 -14.56
N LEU A 147 6.97 -1.72 -13.78
CA LEU A 147 6.60 -0.31 -13.85
C LEU A 147 7.52 0.53 -14.75
N ALA A 148 8.40 -0.12 -15.50
CA ALA A 148 9.31 0.34 -16.55
C ALA A 148 9.61 1.85 -16.58
N GLY A 149 10.79 2.25 -16.11
CA GLY A 149 11.35 3.62 -16.30
C GLY A 149 10.65 4.75 -15.54
N ARG A 150 9.58 4.45 -14.79
CA ARG A 150 8.76 5.42 -14.04
C ARG A 150 8.90 5.29 -12.53
N VAL A 151 9.94 4.57 -12.07
CA VAL A 151 10.13 4.28 -10.65
C VAL A 151 11.26 5.12 -10.07
N THR A 152 10.92 5.91 -9.07
CA THR A 152 11.90 6.49 -8.14
C THR A 152 11.86 5.68 -6.86
N SER A 153 12.97 5.14 -6.41
CA SER A 153 13.05 4.35 -5.19
C SER A 153 13.79 5.10 -4.09
N LEU A 154 13.22 5.06 -2.89
CA LEU A 154 13.84 5.56 -1.67
C LEU A 154 14.02 4.38 -0.71
N SER A 155 15.27 4.09 -0.35
CA SER A 155 15.57 3.12 0.70
C SER A 155 15.50 3.81 2.06
N ILE A 156 14.72 3.25 2.98
CA ILE A 156 14.58 3.73 4.35
C ILE A 156 15.15 2.64 5.26
N SER A 157 16.22 2.97 5.96
CA SER A 157 16.79 2.11 7.00
C SER A 157 16.73 2.85 8.33
N PRO A 158 16.30 2.19 9.42
CA PRO A 158 16.36 2.81 10.74
C PRO A 158 17.81 3.08 11.11
N ASN A 159 18.09 4.23 11.69
CA ASN A 159 19.41 4.48 12.26
C ASN A 159 19.53 3.77 13.63
N ARG A 160 20.77 3.65 14.13
CA ARG A 160 21.03 2.95 15.38
C ARG A 160 20.29 3.58 16.57
N ASP A 161 20.22 4.89 16.62
CA ASP A 161 19.59 5.61 17.74
C ASP A 161 18.07 5.42 17.75
N ASP A 162 17.45 5.35 16.57
CA ASP A 162 16.01 5.01 16.45
C ASP A 162 15.73 3.60 16.97
N ILE A 163 16.61 2.63 16.65
CA ILE A 163 16.49 1.25 17.11
C ILE A 163 16.59 1.20 18.63
N ILE A 164 17.60 1.85 19.20
CA ILE A 164 17.81 1.91 20.66
C ILE A 164 16.62 2.57 21.36
N THR A 165 16.13 3.69 20.82
CA THR A 165 14.97 4.39 21.37
C THR A 165 13.73 3.50 21.37
N TYR A 166 13.51 2.76 20.29
CA TYR A 166 12.41 1.81 20.20
C TYR A 166 12.54 0.69 21.23
N ILE A 167 13.73 0.08 21.36
CA ILE A 167 13.99 -0.99 22.33
C ILE A 167 13.66 -0.49 23.73
N HIS A 168 14.19 0.67 24.12
CA HIS A 168 13.90 1.25 25.46
C HIS A 168 12.41 1.49 25.67
N SER A 169 11.70 2.02 24.66
CA SER A 169 10.25 2.25 24.77
C SER A 169 9.47 0.94 24.97
N ARG A 170 9.93 -0.15 24.33
CA ARG A 170 9.30 -1.48 24.48
C ARG A 170 9.60 -2.13 25.81
N LEU A 171 10.83 -1.98 26.32
CA LEU A 171 11.22 -2.48 27.62
C LEU A 171 10.44 -1.78 28.74
N VAL A 172 10.25 -0.46 28.64
CA VAL A 172 9.45 0.31 29.61
C VAL A 172 7.96 -0.08 29.57
N ALA A 173 7.46 -0.44 28.38
CA ALA A 173 6.07 -0.86 28.19
C ALA A 173 5.83 -2.36 28.47
N ASP A 174 6.86 -3.11 28.89
CA ASP A 174 6.71 -4.52 29.22
C ASP A 174 5.83 -4.70 30.46
N THR A 175 4.83 -5.54 30.34
CA THR A 175 3.89 -5.88 31.44
C THR A 175 4.36 -7.04 32.30
N THR A 176 5.50 -7.68 31.95
CA THR A 176 6.10 -8.81 32.66
C THR A 176 7.57 -8.55 33.03
N PRO A 177 7.86 -7.46 33.78
CA PRO A 177 9.22 -7.05 34.07
C PRO A 177 10.02 -8.10 34.86
N ASP A 178 9.36 -8.97 35.62
CA ASP A 178 10.00 -10.03 36.40
C ASP A 178 10.63 -11.13 35.53
N ALA A 179 10.28 -11.23 34.24
CA ALA A 179 10.89 -12.13 33.28
C ALA A 179 12.19 -11.60 32.66
N MET A 180 12.50 -10.33 32.91
CA MET A 180 13.64 -9.61 32.31
C MET A 180 14.64 -9.25 33.40
N ASP A 181 15.83 -9.85 33.38
CA ASP A 181 16.92 -9.40 34.23
C ASP A 181 17.75 -8.28 33.56
N SER A 182 18.51 -7.54 34.34
CA SER A 182 19.34 -6.42 33.85
C SER A 182 20.42 -6.85 32.86
N THR A 183 20.84 -8.11 32.87
CA THR A 183 21.84 -8.67 31.97
C THR A 183 21.22 -8.92 30.60
N LEU A 184 20.01 -9.48 30.57
CA LEU A 184 19.24 -9.69 29.34
C LEU A 184 18.88 -8.37 28.67
N GLU A 185 18.44 -7.37 29.45
CA GLU A 185 18.15 -6.02 28.97
C GLU A 185 19.38 -5.40 28.28
N ALA A 186 20.55 -5.45 28.94
CA ALA A 186 21.79 -4.93 28.39
C ALA A 186 22.22 -5.66 27.11
N ASP A 187 22.03 -6.98 27.05
CA ASP A 187 22.32 -7.80 25.88
C ASP A 187 21.38 -7.44 24.71
N ILE A 188 20.10 -7.23 24.94
CA ILE A 188 19.11 -6.82 23.92
C ILE A 188 19.51 -5.49 23.33
N VAL A 189 19.79 -4.48 24.15
CA VAL A 189 20.17 -3.13 23.72
C VAL A 189 21.50 -3.14 22.95
N LYS A 190 22.40 -4.03 23.26
CA LYS A 190 23.69 -4.16 22.59
C LYS A 190 23.63 -4.96 21.28
N LYS A 191 22.98 -6.11 21.27
CA LYS A 191 23.00 -7.07 20.15
C LYS A 191 22.07 -6.67 19.01
N ILE A 192 20.82 -6.30 19.31
CA ILE A 192 19.83 -6.00 18.25
C ILE A 192 20.27 -4.87 17.32
N PRO A 193 20.80 -3.71 17.82
CA PRO A 193 21.26 -2.66 16.92
C PRO A 193 22.48 -3.06 16.07
N SER A 194 23.31 -4.00 16.56
CA SER A 194 24.49 -4.48 15.81
C SER A 194 24.05 -5.41 14.66
N ASP A 195 23.17 -6.36 14.93
CA ASP A 195 22.70 -7.33 13.94
C ASP A 195 21.92 -6.69 12.80
N ILE A 196 21.16 -5.61 13.09
CA ILE A 196 20.39 -4.88 12.06
C ILE A 196 21.31 -4.04 11.16
N SER A 197 22.47 -3.59 11.64
CA SER A 197 23.41 -2.81 10.83
C SER A 197 24.22 -3.65 9.83
N GLU A 198 24.21 -4.96 9.97
CA GLU A 198 24.92 -5.92 9.08
C GLU A 198 24.00 -6.53 7.99
N MET A 199 22.70 -6.26 8.01
CA MET A 199 21.72 -6.69 6.99
C MET A 199 21.47 -5.60 5.93
#